data_e0ce6b06adc30f0a16218df400662860
#
_entry.id   e0ce6b06adc30f0a16218df400662860
#
_cell.length_a   1.000
_cell.length_b   1.000
_cell.length_c   1.000
_cell.angle_alpha   90.00
_cell.angle_beta   90.00
_cell.angle_gamma   90.00
#
_symmetry.space_group_name_H-M   'P 1'
#
loop_
_entity.id
_entity.type
_entity.pdbx_description
1 polymer ?
#
loop_
_entity_poly.entity_id
_entity_poly.type
_entity_poly.pdbx_seq_one_letter_code
_entity_poly.pdbx_strand_id
1 'polypeptide(L)'
;IILVLFPVFLTAQEKQLNEELIKKSIQWTEVASTGRDYKEAKKFLDKDIYSSTFSSNGSPLRLYDKEYFTTPVKYQWINFNTNDHLVQVSPNKNSAVVTFNVDGDYIYKGVEINYAVRVSFFWTKINGEWKKMHSHWSSRSGSAGIPVNDR
;
A
#
# COMPACT_ATOMS: atom_id res chain seq x y z
N ILE A 1 44.59 1.16 9.37
CA ILE A 1 43.39 1.68 8.66
C ILE A 1 42.25 1.66 9.69
N ILE A 2 41.87 2.83 10.20
CA ILE A 2 40.77 3.00 11.14
C ILE A 2 39.51 3.18 10.29
N LEU A 3 38.63 2.17 10.28
CA LEU A 3 37.32 2.26 9.65
C LEU A 3 36.41 3.06 10.59
N VAL A 4 36.22 4.35 10.33
CA VAL A 4 35.28 5.18 11.08
C VAL A 4 33.88 4.90 10.52
N LEU A 5 33.12 4.03 11.20
CA LEU A 5 31.69 3.85 10.98
C LEU A 5 30.98 5.12 11.50
N PHE A 6 30.61 6.03 10.61
CA PHE A 6 29.69 7.11 10.93
C PHE A 6 28.29 6.51 11.07
N PRO A 7 27.67 6.54 12.26
CA PRO A 7 26.27 6.20 12.37
C PRO A 7 25.47 7.24 11.55
N VAL A 8 24.76 6.78 10.54
CA VAL A 8 23.83 7.62 9.77
C VAL A 8 22.62 7.87 10.67
N PHE A 9 22.65 8.95 11.45
CA PHE A 9 21.46 9.43 12.14
C PHE A 9 20.55 10.09 11.13
N LEU A 10 19.32 9.59 10.98
CA LEU A 10 18.27 10.28 10.24
C LEU A 10 18.08 11.67 10.86
N THR A 11 18.08 12.70 10.01
CA THR A 11 17.77 14.06 10.45
C THR A 11 16.31 14.10 10.96
N ALA A 12 15.98 15.06 11.83
CA ALA A 12 14.60 15.23 12.31
C ALA A 12 13.61 15.40 11.14
N GLN A 13 14.02 16.07 10.07
CA GLN A 13 13.21 16.25 8.86
C GLN A 13 12.96 14.92 8.10
N GLU A 14 13.96 14.07 7.99
CA GLU A 14 13.82 12.76 7.35
C GLU A 14 12.91 11.84 8.17
N LYS A 15 13.04 11.87 9.48
CA LYS A 15 12.16 11.13 10.38
C LYS A 15 10.71 11.56 10.20
N GLN A 16 10.44 12.87 10.20
CA GLN A 16 9.11 13.43 10.00
C GLN A 16 8.52 13.02 8.64
N LEU A 17 9.32 13.06 7.57
CA LEU A 17 8.91 12.64 6.24
C LEU A 17 8.56 11.15 6.18
N ASN A 18 9.36 10.31 6.82
CA ASN A 18 9.10 8.87 6.90
C ASN A 18 7.80 8.58 7.65
N GLU A 19 7.57 9.24 8.78
CA GLU A 19 6.33 9.11 9.56
C GLU A 19 5.10 9.57 8.74
N GLU A 20 5.21 10.67 7.99
CA GLU A 20 4.15 11.13 7.08
C GLU A 20 3.80 10.07 6.02
N LEU A 21 4.80 9.51 5.35
CA LEU A 21 4.61 8.52 4.29
C LEU A 21 4.07 7.18 4.82
N ILE A 22 4.50 6.75 6.00
CA ILE A 22 3.93 5.58 6.68
C ILE A 22 2.45 5.83 6.98
N LYS A 23 2.12 6.96 7.61
CA LYS A 23 0.74 7.32 7.94
C LYS A 23 -0.15 7.36 6.69
N LYS A 24 0.31 8.00 5.61
CA LYS A 24 -0.41 8.03 4.33
C LYS A 24 -0.59 6.62 3.75
N SER A 25 0.39 5.74 3.89
CA SER A 25 0.30 4.36 3.41
C SER A 25 -0.72 3.55 4.20
N ILE A 26 -0.78 3.70 5.52
CA ILE A 26 -1.80 3.06 6.36
C ILE A 26 -3.19 3.58 5.97
N GLN A 27 -3.38 4.89 5.89
CA GLN A 27 -4.66 5.50 5.48
C GLN A 27 -5.11 5.05 4.08
N TRP A 28 -4.18 4.99 3.11
CA TRP A 28 -4.48 4.46 1.79
C TRP A 28 -4.95 3.00 1.85
N THR A 29 -4.28 2.19 2.67
CA THR A 29 -4.63 0.78 2.84
C THR A 29 -6.05 0.63 3.41
N GLU A 30 -6.41 1.43 4.40
CA GLU A 30 -7.77 1.47 4.96
C GLU A 30 -8.81 1.85 3.88
N VAL A 31 -8.53 2.92 3.14
CA VAL A 31 -9.43 3.40 2.09
C VAL A 31 -9.58 2.42 0.94
N ALA A 32 -8.48 1.83 0.47
CA ALA A 32 -8.48 1.01 -0.75
C ALA A 32 -8.81 -0.47 -0.52
N SER A 33 -8.45 -1.01 0.65
CA SER A 33 -8.57 -2.45 0.91
C SER A 33 -9.78 -2.79 1.79
N THR A 34 -9.95 -2.08 2.89
CA THR A 34 -11.02 -2.38 3.86
C THR A 34 -12.26 -1.51 3.68
N GLY A 35 -12.08 -0.21 3.46
CA GLY A 35 -13.18 0.75 3.34
C GLY A 35 -13.77 0.83 1.93
N ARG A 36 -12.95 0.65 0.89
CA ARG A 36 -13.31 0.78 -0.53
C ARG A 36 -14.07 2.06 -0.85
N ASP A 37 -13.60 3.17 -0.28
CA ASP A 37 -14.22 4.48 -0.43
C ASP A 37 -13.52 5.29 -1.53
N TYR A 38 -14.19 5.42 -2.69
CA TYR A 38 -13.65 6.18 -3.82
C TYR A 38 -13.55 7.69 -3.54
N LYS A 39 -14.45 8.25 -2.74
CA LYS A 39 -14.41 9.67 -2.39
C LYS A 39 -13.16 9.99 -1.57
N GLU A 40 -12.87 9.18 -0.58
CA GLU A 40 -11.65 9.30 0.23
C GLU A 40 -10.40 8.96 -0.59
N ALA A 41 -10.44 7.94 -1.46
CA ALA A 41 -9.33 7.56 -2.33
C ALA A 41 -8.84 8.71 -3.22
N LYS A 42 -9.74 9.55 -3.71
CA LYS A 42 -9.39 10.72 -4.56
C LYS A 42 -8.43 11.71 -3.88
N LYS A 43 -8.37 11.75 -2.56
CA LYS A 43 -7.41 12.59 -1.82
C LYS A 43 -5.96 12.16 -2.04
N PHE A 44 -5.75 10.87 -2.29
CA PHE A 44 -4.44 10.26 -2.52
C PHE A 44 -4.08 10.12 -3.99
N LEU A 45 -5.07 10.21 -4.89
CA LEU A 45 -4.89 10.07 -6.32
C LEU A 45 -4.71 11.44 -6.98
N ASP A 46 -4.02 11.46 -8.10
CA ASP A 46 -4.00 12.62 -8.98
C ASP A 46 -5.06 12.45 -10.07
N LYS A 47 -5.67 13.56 -10.51
CA LYS A 47 -6.74 13.53 -11.52
C LYS A 47 -6.24 13.27 -12.93
N ASP A 48 -4.98 13.60 -13.20
CA ASP A 48 -4.36 13.55 -14.53
C ASP A 48 -3.40 12.37 -14.69
N ILE A 49 -3.12 11.64 -13.59
CA ILE A 49 -2.16 10.53 -13.59
C ILE A 49 -2.84 9.25 -13.11
N TYR A 50 -2.73 8.20 -13.92
CA TYR A 50 -3.24 6.89 -13.54
C TYR A 50 -2.46 6.29 -12.38
N SER A 51 -3.18 5.84 -11.38
CA SER A 51 -2.62 5.03 -10.31
C SER A 51 -3.06 3.57 -10.50
N SER A 52 -2.16 2.63 -10.23
CA SER A 52 -2.37 1.23 -10.58
C SER A 52 -1.97 0.27 -9.46
N THR A 53 -2.41 -0.98 -9.60
CA THR A 53 -2.08 -2.04 -8.63
C THR A 53 -1.91 -3.41 -9.30
N PHE A 54 -0.96 -4.18 -8.78
CA PHE A 54 -0.96 -5.63 -8.87
C PHE A 54 -1.46 -6.19 -7.54
N SER A 55 -2.49 -7.02 -7.61
CA SER A 55 -3.09 -7.65 -6.43
C SER A 55 -2.39 -8.95 -6.03
N SER A 56 -2.49 -9.32 -4.76
CA SER A 56 -1.85 -10.51 -4.19
C SER A 56 -2.34 -11.86 -4.74
N ASN A 57 -3.38 -11.86 -5.54
CA ASN A 57 -3.97 -13.05 -6.17
C ASN A 57 -3.46 -13.32 -7.61
N GLY A 58 -2.45 -12.59 -8.08
CA GLY A 58 -1.91 -12.73 -9.42
C GLY A 58 -2.80 -12.17 -10.54
N SER A 59 -3.84 -11.41 -10.22
CA SER A 59 -4.68 -10.75 -11.24
C SER A 59 -3.86 -9.77 -12.09
N PRO A 60 -4.28 -9.52 -13.34
CA PRO A 60 -3.68 -8.49 -14.19
C PRO A 60 -3.69 -7.11 -13.53
N LEU A 61 -2.85 -6.22 -14.06
CA LEU A 61 -2.82 -4.81 -13.64
C LEU A 61 -4.21 -4.20 -13.63
N ARG A 62 -4.56 -3.52 -12.55
CA ARG A 62 -5.80 -2.75 -12.42
C ARG A 62 -5.50 -1.29 -12.13
N LEU A 63 -6.38 -0.41 -12.57
CA LEU A 63 -6.33 1.00 -12.20
C LEU A 63 -7.13 1.23 -10.92
N TYR A 64 -6.71 2.21 -10.14
CA TYR A 64 -7.49 2.73 -9.00
C TYR A 64 -8.48 3.78 -9.50
N ASP A 65 -9.46 3.34 -10.24
CA ASP A 65 -10.57 4.14 -10.77
C ASP A 65 -11.86 3.94 -9.96
N LYS A 66 -12.93 4.56 -10.40
CA LYS A 66 -14.24 4.42 -9.75
C LYS A 66 -14.71 2.96 -9.76
N GLU A 67 -14.51 2.23 -10.85
CA GLU A 67 -14.91 0.83 -10.98
C GLU A 67 -14.20 -0.05 -9.94
N TYR A 68 -12.90 0.16 -9.74
CA TYR A 68 -12.15 -0.55 -8.70
C TYR A 68 -12.83 -0.46 -7.33
N PHE A 69 -13.24 0.74 -6.91
CA PHE A 69 -13.81 0.97 -5.58
C PHE A 69 -15.28 0.58 -5.46
N THR A 70 -16.05 0.65 -6.55
CA THR A 70 -17.50 0.35 -6.53
C THR A 70 -17.84 -1.10 -6.87
N THR A 71 -16.91 -1.86 -7.46
CA THR A 71 -17.10 -3.30 -7.69
C THR A 71 -17.15 -4.04 -6.35
N PRO A 72 -18.24 -4.76 -6.02
CA PRO A 72 -18.34 -5.50 -4.77
C PRO A 72 -17.23 -6.55 -4.64
N VAL A 73 -16.69 -6.69 -3.45
CA VAL A 73 -15.80 -7.80 -3.11
C VAL A 73 -16.62 -8.94 -2.50
N LYS A 74 -16.20 -10.18 -2.74
CA LYS A 74 -16.91 -11.38 -2.28
C LYS A 74 -16.38 -11.92 -0.95
N TYR A 75 -15.54 -11.17 -0.27
CA TYR A 75 -14.94 -11.53 1.00
C TYR A 75 -15.14 -10.43 2.04
N GLN A 76 -15.06 -10.80 3.31
CA GLN A 76 -15.22 -9.90 4.44
C GLN A 76 -14.00 -10.00 5.35
N TRP A 77 -13.35 -8.88 5.64
CA TRP A 77 -12.24 -8.83 6.59
C TRP A 77 -12.72 -9.11 8.01
N ILE A 78 -11.98 -9.96 8.72
CA ILE A 78 -12.11 -10.16 10.17
C ILE A 78 -11.15 -9.19 10.86
N ASN A 79 -9.91 -9.17 10.41
CA ASN A 79 -8.87 -8.24 10.85
C ASN A 79 -7.93 -7.91 9.70
N PHE A 80 -7.19 -6.80 9.83
CA PHE A 80 -6.26 -6.33 8.81
C PHE A 80 -5.22 -5.42 9.48
N ASN A 81 -3.97 -5.87 9.59
CA ASN A 81 -2.91 -5.19 10.31
C ASN A 81 -1.70 -4.95 9.41
N THR A 82 -1.08 -3.78 9.52
CA THR A 82 0.15 -3.44 8.81
C THR A 82 1.32 -3.37 9.78
N ASN A 83 2.48 -3.88 9.38
CA ASN A 83 3.69 -3.89 10.20
C ASN A 83 4.97 -3.82 9.34
N ASP A 84 6.13 -3.67 10.00
CA ASP A 84 7.46 -3.66 9.36
C ASP A 84 7.61 -2.62 8.25
N HIS A 85 7.15 -1.39 8.49
CA HIS A 85 7.22 -0.32 7.52
C HIS A 85 8.66 0.16 7.32
N LEU A 86 9.08 0.24 6.05
CA LEU A 86 10.33 0.85 5.61
C LEU A 86 10.04 1.90 4.54
N VAL A 87 10.63 3.08 4.68
CA VAL A 87 10.51 4.18 3.71
C VAL A 87 11.85 4.41 3.03
N GLN A 88 11.83 4.46 1.71
CA GLN A 88 12.97 4.82 0.86
C GLN A 88 12.59 6.04 0.02
N VAL A 89 13.22 7.16 0.28
CA VAL A 89 12.95 8.44 -0.40
C VAL A 89 14.03 8.72 -1.43
N SER A 90 13.65 9.20 -2.61
CA SER A 90 14.61 9.63 -3.64
C SER A 90 15.46 10.83 -3.16
N PRO A 91 16.68 11.02 -3.69
CA PRO A 91 17.55 12.12 -3.29
C PRO A 91 16.92 13.50 -3.44
N ASN A 92 16.09 13.71 -4.47
CA ASN A 92 15.36 14.96 -4.71
C ASN A 92 14.08 15.09 -3.87
N LYS A 93 13.75 14.11 -3.02
CA LYS A 93 12.58 14.07 -2.14
C LYS A 93 11.22 14.24 -2.87
N ASN A 94 11.16 13.87 -4.15
CA ASN A 94 9.95 13.96 -4.97
C ASN A 94 9.28 12.60 -5.24
N SER A 95 9.95 11.52 -4.89
CA SER A 95 9.38 10.16 -4.95
C SER A 95 9.82 9.32 -3.78
N ALA A 96 9.01 8.33 -3.43
CA ALA A 96 9.29 7.40 -2.35
C ALA A 96 8.66 6.04 -2.60
N VAL A 97 9.30 5.01 -2.06
CA VAL A 97 8.72 3.68 -1.91
C VAL A 97 8.52 3.42 -0.43
N VAL A 98 7.32 2.97 -0.07
CA VAL A 98 7.01 2.46 1.27
C VAL A 98 6.73 0.97 1.16
N THR A 99 7.53 0.16 1.81
CA THR A 99 7.33 -1.29 1.89
C THR A 99 6.89 -1.68 3.29
N PHE A 100 6.02 -2.67 3.38
CA PHE A 100 5.50 -3.17 4.65
C PHE A 100 4.87 -4.56 4.49
N ASN A 101 4.60 -5.22 5.61
CA ASN A 101 3.82 -6.43 5.64
C ASN A 101 2.36 -6.13 6.01
N VAL A 102 1.47 -6.99 5.53
CA VAL A 102 0.09 -7.05 6.00
C VAL A 102 -0.19 -8.45 6.49
N ASP A 103 -0.76 -8.53 7.67
CA ASP A 103 -1.27 -9.75 8.28
C ASP A 103 -2.74 -9.56 8.63
N GLY A 104 -3.55 -10.58 8.38
CA GLY A 104 -4.98 -10.52 8.65
C GLY A 104 -5.69 -11.83 8.36
N ASP A 105 -7.01 -11.79 8.53
CA ASP A 105 -7.88 -12.90 8.21
C ASP A 105 -9.16 -12.38 7.54
N TYR A 106 -9.69 -13.13 6.60
CA TYR A 106 -10.96 -12.81 5.95
C TYR A 106 -11.83 -14.05 5.76
N ILE A 107 -13.15 -13.84 5.67
CA ILE A 107 -14.11 -14.89 5.32
C ILE A 107 -14.39 -14.84 3.82
N TYR A 108 -14.26 -15.98 3.15
CA TYR A 108 -14.65 -16.17 1.77
C TYR A 108 -15.43 -17.49 1.61
N LYS A 109 -16.66 -17.40 1.08
CA LYS A 109 -17.57 -18.56 0.94
C LYS A 109 -17.78 -19.34 2.26
N GLY A 110 -17.84 -18.61 3.37
CA GLY A 110 -18.03 -19.21 4.71
C GLY A 110 -16.78 -19.83 5.34
N VAL A 111 -15.63 -19.72 4.69
CA VAL A 111 -14.35 -20.24 5.19
C VAL A 111 -13.47 -19.07 5.62
N GLU A 112 -12.88 -19.18 6.81
CA GLU A 112 -11.85 -18.26 7.28
C GLU A 112 -10.51 -18.57 6.62
N ILE A 113 -9.87 -17.54 6.07
CA ILE A 113 -8.62 -17.66 5.31
C ILE A 113 -7.60 -16.70 5.90
N ASN A 114 -6.44 -17.23 6.25
CA ASN A 114 -5.30 -16.40 6.68
C ASN A 114 -4.70 -15.62 5.51
N TYR A 115 -4.48 -14.34 5.73
CA TYR A 115 -3.92 -13.41 4.76
C TYR A 115 -2.58 -12.88 5.25
N ALA A 116 -1.52 -13.14 4.48
CA ALA A 116 -0.19 -12.65 4.76
C ALA A 116 0.49 -12.22 3.45
N VAL A 117 0.79 -10.93 3.32
CA VAL A 117 1.36 -10.37 2.08
C VAL A 117 2.48 -9.37 2.35
N ARG A 118 3.30 -9.15 1.34
CA ARG A 118 4.25 -8.04 1.24
C ARG A 118 3.67 -6.99 0.32
N VAL A 119 3.88 -5.73 0.68
CA VAL A 119 3.35 -4.60 -0.07
C VAL A 119 4.45 -3.61 -0.38
N SER A 120 4.41 -3.06 -1.60
CA SER A 120 5.22 -1.92 -1.99
C SER A 120 4.32 -0.85 -2.55
N PHE A 121 4.37 0.35 -1.98
CA PHE A 121 3.66 1.53 -2.46
C PHE A 121 4.63 2.53 -3.04
N PHE A 122 4.37 2.96 -4.26
CA PHE A 122 5.10 4.05 -4.89
C PHE A 122 4.31 5.35 -4.77
N TRP A 123 4.96 6.35 -4.20
CA TRP A 123 4.45 7.71 -4.00
C TRP A 123 5.26 8.70 -4.82
N THR A 124 4.61 9.73 -5.34
CA THR A 124 5.28 10.87 -5.96
C THR A 124 4.69 12.18 -5.46
N LYS A 125 5.52 13.23 -5.43
CA LYS A 125 5.07 14.55 -5.03
C LYS A 125 4.62 15.33 -6.26
N ILE A 126 3.34 15.73 -6.29
CA ILE A 126 2.73 16.50 -7.37
C ILE A 126 2.19 17.78 -6.73
N ASN A 127 2.64 18.93 -7.20
CA ASN A 127 2.26 20.24 -6.64
C ASN A 127 2.43 20.33 -5.11
N GLY A 128 3.49 19.71 -4.58
CA GLY A 128 3.79 19.68 -3.15
C GLY A 128 3.07 18.60 -2.34
N GLU A 129 2.14 17.85 -2.91
CA GLU A 129 1.37 16.80 -2.26
C GLU A 129 1.83 15.40 -2.68
N TRP A 130 1.91 14.48 -1.72
CA TRP A 130 2.19 13.07 -2.00
C TRP A 130 0.98 12.39 -2.60
N LYS A 131 1.13 11.89 -3.83
CA LYS A 131 0.11 11.16 -4.59
C LYS A 131 0.53 9.72 -4.82
N LYS A 132 -0.44 8.82 -4.74
CA LYS A 132 -0.27 7.38 -4.94
C LYS A 132 -0.13 7.07 -6.43
N MET A 133 0.93 6.39 -6.81
CA MET A 133 1.18 6.03 -8.22
C MET A 133 0.97 4.56 -8.50
N HIS A 134 1.50 3.70 -7.62
CA HIS A 134 1.44 2.27 -7.86
C HIS A 134 1.43 1.50 -6.54
N SER A 135 0.84 0.33 -6.55
CA SER A 135 1.03 -0.68 -5.51
C SER A 135 1.26 -2.07 -6.08
N HIS A 136 2.11 -2.79 -5.38
CA HIS A 136 2.34 -4.20 -5.63
C HIS A 136 2.08 -4.97 -4.34
N TRP A 137 1.21 -5.96 -4.43
CA TRP A 137 0.86 -6.87 -3.35
C TRP A 137 1.29 -8.27 -3.75
N SER A 138 2.07 -8.94 -2.93
CA SER A 138 2.51 -10.32 -3.19
C SER A 138 2.33 -11.18 -1.95
N SER A 139 1.76 -12.37 -2.12
CA SER A 139 1.58 -13.32 -1.03
C SER A 139 2.91 -13.73 -0.42
N ARG A 140 2.96 -13.83 0.91
CA ARG A 140 4.02 -14.54 1.61
C ARG A 140 3.74 -16.04 1.55
N SER A 141 4.79 -16.85 1.76
CA SER A 141 4.69 -18.31 1.72
C SER A 141 3.51 -18.82 2.57
N GLY A 142 2.67 -19.65 1.99
CA GLY A 142 1.50 -20.24 2.65
C GLY A 142 0.22 -19.40 2.61
N SER A 143 0.26 -18.14 2.17
CA SER A 143 -0.94 -17.31 2.01
C SER A 143 -1.49 -17.40 0.59
N ALA A 144 -2.81 -17.51 0.47
CA ALA A 144 -3.52 -17.56 -0.81
C ALA A 144 -3.68 -16.18 -1.48
N GLY A 145 -3.38 -15.08 -0.80
CA GLY A 145 -3.75 -13.73 -1.24
C GLY A 145 -5.26 -13.49 -1.11
N ILE A 146 -5.77 -12.40 -1.69
CA ILE A 146 -7.21 -12.16 -1.78
C ILE A 146 -7.83 -13.02 -2.89
N PRO A 147 -9.13 -13.40 -2.80
CA PRO A 147 -9.81 -14.14 -3.85
C PRO A 147 -9.81 -13.37 -5.18
N VAL A 148 -9.69 -14.08 -6.28
CA VAL A 148 -9.98 -13.51 -7.60
C VAL A 148 -11.48 -13.21 -7.65
N ASN A 149 -11.84 -11.97 -7.95
CA ASN A 149 -13.22 -11.67 -8.28
C ASN A 149 -13.50 -12.28 -9.65
N ASP A 150 -14.21 -13.40 -9.68
CA ASP A 150 -14.76 -13.93 -10.92
C ASP A 150 -15.70 -12.85 -11.48
N ARG A 151 -15.33 -12.31 -12.64
CA ARG A 151 -16.15 -11.37 -13.40
C ARG A 151 -17.26 -12.12 -14.13
#